data_75bc12fad333d2b60b2ef8246ebbde06
#
_entry.id   75bc12fad333d2b60b2ef8246ebbde06
#
_cell.length_a   1.000
_cell.length_b   1.000
_cell.length_c   1.000
_cell.angle_alpha   90.00
_cell.angle_beta   90.00
_cell.angle_gamma   90.00
#
_symmetry.space_group_name_H-M   'P 1'
#
loop_
_entity.id
_entity.type
_entity.pdbx_description
1 polymer ?
#
loop_
_entity_poly.entity_id
_entity_poly.type
_entity_poly.pdbx_seq_one_letter_code
_entity_poly.pdbx_strand_id
1 'polypeptide(L)'
;EAAAIGAGGSLLLALVMGGLSFSTLRNTLRDTSRTSAMILFVVIGATCFSVVFKRLGGDYLIEDVITGTGLGPYGLLLLLMGLIFVLGFFLEWIEISFVVLPLVAPVVEALDFGLGLSGQGLLVWFAILVAINLQTSFLTPPFGYALFYLKGITAGQVSIGTIYRSILPFVGLQLAGLILCMLFPALVLWLPGLMP
;
A
#
# COMPACT_ATOMS: atom_id res chain seq x y z
N GLU A 1 7.28 16.36 8.28
CA GLU A 1 8.16 16.62 9.44
C GLU A 1 8.99 15.38 9.81
N ALA A 2 8.38 14.21 10.03
CA ALA A 2 9.10 12.98 10.39
C ALA A 2 10.18 12.59 9.36
N ALA A 3 9.86 12.69 8.05
CA ALA A 3 10.82 12.41 6.99
C ALA A 3 12.02 13.39 6.98
N ALA A 4 11.79 14.65 7.31
CA ALA A 4 12.84 15.66 7.41
C ALA A 4 13.79 15.37 8.60
N ILE A 5 13.24 14.93 9.73
CA ILE A 5 14.02 14.51 10.91
C ILE A 5 14.86 13.27 10.56
N GLY A 6 14.27 12.29 9.88
CA GLY A 6 14.98 11.09 9.43
C GLY A 6 16.12 11.41 8.45
N ALA A 7 15.88 12.28 7.47
CA ALA A 7 16.89 12.73 6.53
C ALA A 7 18.03 13.53 7.23
N GLY A 8 17.67 14.43 8.15
CA GLY A 8 18.64 15.17 8.95
C GLY A 8 19.49 14.24 9.84
N GLY A 9 18.85 13.26 10.49
CA GLY A 9 19.55 12.25 11.30
C GLY A 9 20.53 11.41 10.49
N SER A 10 20.15 10.95 9.30
CA SER A 10 21.04 10.19 8.41
C SER A 10 22.22 11.02 7.89
N LEU A 11 22.01 12.30 7.60
CA LEU A 11 23.10 13.23 7.23
C LEU A 11 24.09 13.43 8.39
N LEU A 12 23.57 13.62 9.62
CA LEU A 12 24.40 13.78 10.80
C LEU A 12 25.22 12.52 11.08
N LEU A 13 24.60 11.34 10.98
CA LEU A 13 25.30 10.06 11.11
C LEU A 13 26.40 9.90 10.07
N ALA A 14 26.11 10.21 8.80
CA ALA A 14 27.09 10.13 7.72
C ALA A 14 28.26 11.09 7.91
N LEU A 15 28.00 12.29 8.48
CA LEU A 15 29.06 13.26 8.87
C LEU A 15 29.94 12.71 9.98
N VAL A 16 29.34 12.21 11.08
CA VAL A 16 30.05 11.68 12.25
C VAL A 16 30.88 10.45 11.90
N MET A 17 30.35 9.59 11.03
CA MET A 17 31.05 8.38 10.54
C MET A 17 32.07 8.65 9.45
N GLY A 18 32.25 9.91 9.02
CA GLY A 18 33.22 10.28 7.98
C GLY A 18 32.89 9.80 6.58
N GLY A 19 31.66 9.31 6.35
CA GLY A 19 31.19 8.80 5.07
C GLY A 19 30.62 9.85 4.11
N LEU A 20 30.46 11.11 4.56
CA LEU A 20 29.86 12.16 3.75
C LEU A 20 30.91 12.87 2.89
N SER A 21 30.94 12.52 1.60
CA SER A 21 31.70 13.27 0.60
C SER A 21 30.78 14.11 -0.26
N PHE A 22 31.35 15.16 -0.91
CA PHE A 22 30.56 15.99 -1.84
C PHE A 22 29.98 15.17 -3.00
N SER A 23 30.70 14.16 -3.48
CA SER A 23 30.22 13.24 -4.50
C SER A 23 29.05 12.38 -4.01
N THR A 24 29.14 11.86 -2.79
CA THR A 24 28.05 11.08 -2.15
C THR A 24 26.80 11.94 -2.01
N LEU A 25 26.93 13.15 -1.46
CA LEU A 25 25.81 14.07 -1.29
C LEU A 25 25.15 14.41 -2.63
N ARG A 26 25.96 14.73 -3.66
CA ARG A 26 25.46 15.05 -5.00
C ARG A 26 24.70 13.87 -5.62
N ASN A 27 25.22 12.65 -5.50
CA ASN A 27 24.58 11.46 -6.03
C ASN A 27 23.25 11.19 -5.30
N THR A 28 23.25 11.24 -3.97
CA THR A 28 22.04 11.07 -3.16
C THR A 28 20.96 12.10 -3.53
N LEU A 29 21.33 13.38 -3.66
CA LEU A 29 20.39 14.43 -4.08
C LEU A 29 19.84 14.18 -5.49
N ARG A 30 20.69 13.72 -6.42
CA ARG A 30 20.27 13.41 -7.79
C ARG A 30 19.30 12.23 -7.82
N ASP A 31 19.59 11.17 -7.06
CA ASP A 31 18.72 9.99 -7.00
C ASP A 31 17.39 10.31 -6.31
N THR A 32 17.43 11.07 -5.21
CA THR A 32 16.22 11.57 -4.54
C THR A 32 15.37 12.41 -5.49
N SER A 33 15.99 13.35 -6.23
CA SER A 33 15.27 14.18 -7.20
C SER A 33 14.63 13.36 -8.32
N ARG A 34 15.32 12.33 -8.82
CA ARG A 34 14.77 11.42 -9.83
C ARG A 34 13.56 10.64 -9.31
N THR A 35 13.68 10.07 -8.12
CA THR A 35 12.59 9.30 -7.49
C THR A 35 11.40 10.21 -7.20
N SER A 36 11.63 11.41 -6.66
CA SER A 36 10.56 12.38 -6.41
C SER A 36 9.86 12.83 -7.69
N ALA A 37 10.63 13.08 -8.75
CA ALA A 37 10.06 13.45 -10.06
C ALA A 37 9.22 12.31 -10.65
N MET A 38 9.66 11.06 -10.53
CA MET A 38 8.90 9.88 -10.96
C MET A 38 7.57 9.78 -10.19
N ILE A 39 7.60 9.92 -8.87
CA ILE A 39 6.39 9.87 -8.03
C ILE A 39 5.41 10.97 -8.46
N LEU A 40 5.88 12.21 -8.60
CA LEU A 40 5.03 13.33 -9.03
C LEU A 40 4.42 13.08 -10.43
N PHE A 41 5.19 12.52 -11.34
CA PHE A 41 4.69 12.18 -12.68
C PHE A 41 3.58 11.10 -12.63
N VAL A 42 3.76 10.08 -11.79
CA VAL A 42 2.73 9.04 -11.57
C VAL A 42 1.47 9.65 -10.97
N VAL A 43 1.59 10.53 -9.98
CA VAL A 43 0.44 11.24 -9.36
C VAL A 43 -0.33 12.07 -10.39
N ILE A 44 0.37 12.81 -11.25
CA ILE A 44 -0.26 13.59 -12.32
C ILE A 44 -0.99 12.66 -13.28
N GLY A 45 -0.35 11.58 -13.73
CA GLY A 45 -0.96 10.58 -14.61
C GLY A 45 -2.21 9.94 -13.99
N ALA A 46 -2.13 9.54 -12.73
CA ALA A 46 -3.25 8.96 -11.98
C ALA A 46 -4.42 9.94 -11.84
N THR A 47 -4.12 11.21 -11.56
CA THR A 47 -5.15 12.26 -11.46
C THR A 47 -5.84 12.46 -12.81
N CYS A 48 -5.07 12.57 -13.89
CA CYS A 48 -5.62 12.68 -15.25
C CYS A 48 -6.50 11.46 -15.58
N PHE A 49 -6.03 10.27 -15.30
CA PHE A 49 -6.78 9.03 -15.51
C PHE A 49 -8.09 9.04 -14.74
N SER A 50 -8.08 9.36 -13.45
CA SER A 50 -9.27 9.40 -12.59
C SER A 50 -10.30 10.39 -13.11
N VAL A 51 -9.87 11.58 -13.56
CA VAL A 51 -10.77 12.60 -14.11
C VAL A 51 -11.41 12.11 -15.42
N VAL A 52 -10.60 11.54 -16.32
CA VAL A 52 -11.10 11.01 -17.61
C VAL A 52 -12.05 9.82 -17.35
N PHE A 53 -11.68 8.90 -16.47
CA PHE A 53 -12.49 7.74 -16.12
C PHE A 53 -13.88 8.15 -15.61
N LYS A 54 -13.93 9.10 -14.66
CA LYS A 54 -15.20 9.62 -14.14
C LYS A 54 -16.03 10.31 -15.22
N ARG A 55 -15.40 11.13 -16.08
CA ARG A 55 -16.10 11.82 -17.18
C ARG A 55 -16.64 10.88 -18.25
N LEU A 56 -16.02 9.72 -18.45
CA LEU A 56 -16.49 8.67 -19.36
C LEU A 56 -17.56 7.77 -18.75
N GLY A 57 -18.02 8.07 -17.55
CA GLY A 57 -19.05 7.27 -16.87
C GLY A 57 -18.50 6.03 -16.16
N GLY A 58 -17.24 6.04 -15.79
CA GLY A 58 -16.62 4.95 -15.04
C GLY A 58 -17.33 4.64 -13.71
N ASP A 59 -17.96 5.66 -13.11
CA ASP A 59 -18.76 5.49 -11.89
C ASP A 59 -19.96 4.57 -12.15
N TYR A 60 -20.65 4.69 -13.30
CA TYR A 60 -21.75 3.80 -13.69
C TYR A 60 -21.28 2.36 -13.94
N LEU A 61 -20.11 2.20 -14.55
CA LEU A 61 -19.53 0.87 -14.76
C LEU A 61 -19.20 0.19 -13.43
N ILE A 62 -18.73 0.95 -12.46
CA ILE A 62 -18.48 0.47 -11.11
C ILE A 62 -19.79 0.06 -10.43
N GLU A 63 -20.83 0.88 -10.52
CA GLU A 63 -22.15 0.60 -9.98
C GLU A 63 -22.77 -0.67 -10.60
N ASP A 64 -22.65 -0.84 -11.91
CA ASP A 64 -23.09 -2.05 -12.62
C ASP A 64 -22.33 -3.30 -12.15
N VAL A 65 -21.03 -3.20 -11.92
CA VAL A 65 -20.23 -4.31 -11.37
C VAL A 65 -20.67 -4.64 -9.94
N ILE A 66 -20.91 -3.63 -9.11
CA ILE A 66 -21.38 -3.82 -7.72
C ILE A 66 -22.74 -4.54 -7.71
N THR A 67 -23.70 -4.03 -8.47
CA THR A 67 -25.07 -4.56 -8.53
C THR A 67 -25.12 -5.91 -9.26
N GLY A 68 -24.32 -6.07 -10.31
CA GLY A 68 -24.26 -7.28 -11.12
C GLY A 68 -23.65 -8.50 -10.44
N THR A 69 -22.75 -8.30 -9.47
CA THR A 69 -22.13 -9.42 -8.73
C THR A 69 -23.05 -10.07 -7.70
N GLY A 70 -24.08 -9.36 -7.25
CA GLY A 70 -24.97 -9.82 -6.16
C GLY A 70 -24.23 -10.05 -4.82
N LEU A 71 -22.98 -9.58 -4.70
CA LEU A 71 -22.19 -9.68 -3.49
C LEU A 71 -22.63 -8.61 -2.49
N GLY A 72 -22.79 -9.01 -1.23
CA GLY A 72 -22.96 -8.04 -0.16
C GLY A 72 -21.68 -7.20 0.06
N PRO A 73 -21.75 -6.14 0.92
CA PRO A 73 -20.63 -5.21 1.13
C PRO A 73 -19.30 -5.88 1.48
N TYR A 74 -19.31 -6.85 2.38
CA TYR A 74 -18.12 -7.62 2.74
C TYR A 74 -17.62 -8.53 1.63
N GLY A 75 -18.53 -9.11 0.81
CA GLY A 75 -18.15 -9.92 -0.33
C GLY A 75 -17.41 -9.08 -1.38
N LEU A 76 -17.90 -7.87 -1.64
CA LEU A 76 -17.24 -6.93 -2.54
C LEU A 76 -15.91 -6.42 -1.98
N LEU A 77 -15.85 -6.13 -0.68
CA LEU A 77 -14.60 -5.77 -0.01
C LEU A 77 -13.55 -6.88 -0.18
N LEU A 78 -13.92 -8.13 0.05
CA LEU A 78 -13.01 -9.27 -0.13
C LEU A 78 -12.57 -9.44 -1.58
N LEU A 79 -13.46 -9.21 -2.54
CA LEU A 79 -13.12 -9.22 -3.96
C LEU A 79 -12.08 -8.14 -4.28
N LEU A 80 -12.30 -6.92 -3.81
CA LEU A 80 -11.36 -5.80 -4.00
C LEU A 80 -10.02 -6.06 -3.32
N MET A 81 -10.02 -6.58 -2.08
CA MET A 81 -8.81 -6.97 -1.38
C MET A 81 -8.06 -8.06 -2.13
N GLY A 82 -8.75 -9.07 -2.65
CA GLY A 82 -8.16 -10.13 -3.47
C GLY A 82 -7.55 -9.59 -4.75
N LEU A 83 -8.23 -8.67 -5.43
CA LEU A 83 -7.71 -8.00 -6.63
C LEU A 83 -6.43 -7.20 -6.31
N ILE A 84 -6.47 -6.36 -5.27
CA ILE A 84 -5.31 -5.56 -4.82
C ILE A 84 -4.15 -6.48 -4.41
N PHE A 85 -4.44 -7.59 -3.73
CA PHE A 85 -3.43 -8.59 -3.36
C PHE A 85 -2.71 -9.16 -4.59
N VAL A 86 -3.47 -9.54 -5.61
CA VAL A 86 -2.90 -10.06 -6.87
C VAL A 86 -2.13 -8.97 -7.62
N LEU A 87 -2.67 -7.75 -7.70
CA LEU A 87 -1.97 -6.62 -8.31
C LEU A 87 -0.65 -6.31 -7.58
N GLY A 88 -0.60 -6.44 -6.25
CA GLY A 88 0.60 -6.23 -5.45
C GLY A 88 1.75 -7.21 -5.74
N PHE A 89 1.54 -8.28 -6.50
CA PHE A 89 2.62 -9.11 -7.03
C PHE A 89 3.35 -8.47 -8.21
N PHE A 90 2.68 -7.61 -8.97
CA PHE A 90 3.17 -7.05 -10.23
C PHE A 90 3.45 -5.56 -10.17
N LEU A 91 2.67 -4.84 -9.36
CA LEU A 91 2.73 -3.38 -9.23
C LEU A 91 3.37 -3.00 -7.89
N GLU A 92 4.08 -1.88 -7.89
CA GLU A 92 4.58 -1.29 -6.65
C GLU A 92 3.44 -0.62 -5.86
N TRP A 93 3.63 -0.49 -4.55
CA TRP A 93 2.65 0.15 -3.66
C TRP A 93 2.29 1.59 -4.06
N ILE A 94 3.24 2.31 -4.70
CA ILE A 94 3.03 3.67 -5.20
C ILE A 94 1.95 3.66 -6.30
N GLU A 95 2.07 2.76 -7.26
CA GLU A 95 1.13 2.64 -8.38
C GLU A 95 -0.25 2.23 -7.89
N ILE A 96 -0.32 1.27 -6.98
CA ILE A 96 -1.60 0.83 -6.41
C ILE A 96 -2.24 1.98 -5.62
N SER A 97 -1.47 2.70 -4.80
CA SER A 97 -1.99 3.79 -3.98
C SER A 97 -2.48 4.99 -4.80
N PHE A 98 -1.83 5.31 -5.91
CA PHE A 98 -2.19 6.49 -6.70
C PHE A 98 -3.09 6.21 -7.90
N VAL A 99 -3.12 4.98 -8.39
CA VAL A 99 -3.97 4.61 -9.54
C VAL A 99 -5.16 3.77 -9.08
N VAL A 100 -4.93 2.67 -8.38
CA VAL A 100 -5.99 1.71 -8.03
C VAL A 100 -6.89 2.25 -6.91
N LEU A 101 -6.31 2.80 -5.82
CA LEU A 101 -7.11 3.30 -4.70
C LEU A 101 -8.12 4.39 -5.08
N PRO A 102 -7.79 5.43 -5.87
CA PRO A 102 -8.77 6.41 -6.29
C PRO A 102 -9.94 5.86 -7.13
N LEU A 103 -9.73 4.70 -7.78
CA LEU A 103 -10.79 4.03 -8.56
C LEU A 103 -11.72 3.21 -7.66
N VAL A 104 -11.17 2.55 -6.64
CA VAL A 104 -11.95 1.67 -5.76
C VAL A 104 -12.53 2.38 -4.54
N ALA A 105 -11.96 3.51 -4.11
CA ALA A 105 -12.42 4.25 -2.95
C ALA A 105 -13.89 4.70 -3.06
N PRO A 106 -14.37 5.25 -4.20
CA PRO A 106 -15.78 5.60 -4.35
C PRO A 106 -16.72 4.40 -4.23
N VAL A 107 -16.27 3.21 -4.69
CA VAL A 107 -17.03 1.96 -4.55
C VAL A 107 -17.24 1.63 -3.08
N VAL A 108 -16.15 1.68 -2.30
CA VAL A 108 -16.17 1.35 -0.86
C VAL A 108 -16.99 2.39 -0.10
N GLU A 109 -16.93 3.67 -0.48
CA GLU A 109 -17.73 4.75 0.11
C GLU A 109 -19.25 4.55 -0.06
N ALA A 110 -19.65 3.93 -1.16
CA ALA A 110 -21.07 3.65 -1.45
C ALA A 110 -21.60 2.41 -0.69
N LEU A 111 -20.74 1.63 -0.03
CA LEU A 111 -21.13 0.42 0.68
C LEU A 111 -21.46 0.70 2.15
N ASP A 112 -22.57 0.15 2.62
CA ASP A 112 -22.91 0.13 4.04
C ASP A 112 -22.48 -1.20 4.67
N PHE A 113 -21.45 -1.14 5.49
CA PHE A 113 -20.94 -2.31 6.22
C PHE A 113 -21.68 -2.58 7.54
N GLY A 114 -22.64 -1.76 7.91
CA GLY A 114 -23.36 -1.88 9.19
C GLY A 114 -22.49 -1.55 10.42
N LEU A 115 -21.32 -0.92 10.21
CA LEU A 115 -20.34 -0.61 11.26
C LEU A 115 -20.51 0.82 11.83
N GLY A 116 -21.49 1.59 11.35
CA GLY A 116 -21.64 3.00 11.68
C GLY A 116 -20.52 3.90 11.17
N LEU A 117 -19.71 3.40 10.24
CA LEU A 117 -18.62 4.14 9.61
C LEU A 117 -19.12 4.81 8.34
N SER A 118 -18.79 6.09 8.16
CA SER A 118 -19.13 6.85 6.97
C SER A 118 -18.02 7.86 6.63
N GLY A 119 -17.98 8.28 5.38
CA GLY A 119 -17.06 9.32 4.92
C GLY A 119 -15.59 9.02 5.25
N GLN A 120 -14.91 9.99 5.87
CA GLN A 120 -13.47 9.90 6.12
C GLN A 120 -13.08 8.71 7.01
N GLY A 121 -13.88 8.35 8.00
CA GLY A 121 -13.58 7.20 8.88
C GLY A 121 -13.57 5.88 8.12
N LEU A 122 -14.52 5.69 7.21
CA LEU A 122 -14.58 4.52 6.33
C LEU A 122 -13.36 4.44 5.39
N LEU A 123 -12.99 5.55 4.80
CA LEU A 123 -11.81 5.61 3.90
C LEU A 123 -10.49 5.36 4.64
N VAL A 124 -10.33 5.87 5.86
CA VAL A 124 -9.15 5.60 6.69
C VAL A 124 -9.08 4.11 7.04
N TRP A 125 -10.20 3.52 7.46
CA TRP A 125 -10.27 2.09 7.73
C TRP A 125 -9.89 1.26 6.49
N PHE A 126 -10.48 1.57 5.34
CA PHE A 126 -10.18 0.90 4.08
C PHE A 126 -8.71 1.06 3.67
N ALA A 127 -8.15 2.27 3.77
CA ALA A 127 -6.75 2.53 3.44
C ALA A 127 -5.78 1.70 4.29
N ILE A 128 -6.08 1.50 5.58
CA ILE A 128 -5.26 0.65 6.44
C ILE A 128 -5.40 -0.83 6.08
N LEU A 129 -6.62 -1.30 5.75
CA LEU A 129 -6.78 -2.67 5.24
C LEU A 129 -5.95 -2.88 3.97
N VAL A 130 -5.95 -1.93 3.04
CA VAL A 130 -5.12 -2.00 1.83
C VAL A 130 -3.64 -2.00 2.17
N ALA A 131 -3.19 -1.17 3.10
CA ALA A 131 -1.78 -1.13 3.50
C ALA A 131 -1.29 -2.48 4.07
N ILE A 132 -2.09 -3.13 4.94
CA ILE A 132 -1.78 -4.46 5.47
C ILE A 132 -1.79 -5.50 4.35
N ASN A 133 -2.76 -5.41 3.45
CA ASN A 133 -2.90 -6.32 2.30
C ASN A 133 -1.70 -6.23 1.35
N LEU A 134 -1.24 -5.02 1.01
CA LEU A 134 -0.06 -4.79 0.20
C LEU A 134 1.21 -5.32 0.88
N GLN A 135 1.37 -5.07 2.17
CA GLN A 135 2.48 -5.61 2.93
C GLN A 135 2.50 -7.15 2.87
N THR A 136 1.32 -7.77 2.94
CA THR A 136 1.18 -9.23 2.83
C THR A 136 1.54 -9.73 1.43
N SER A 137 1.10 -9.05 0.37
CA SER A 137 1.43 -9.42 -1.01
C SER A 137 2.93 -9.32 -1.29
N PHE A 138 3.63 -8.31 -0.75
CA PHE A 138 5.08 -8.14 -0.91
C PHE A 138 5.91 -9.21 -0.20
N LEU A 139 5.34 -9.87 0.81
CA LEU A 139 5.96 -11.00 1.50
C LEU A 139 5.60 -12.34 0.88
N THR A 140 4.55 -12.41 0.05
CA THR A 140 4.02 -13.67 -0.46
C THR A 140 4.70 -14.06 -1.79
N PRO A 141 5.17 -15.32 -1.93
CA PRO A 141 5.61 -15.84 -3.22
C PRO A 141 4.48 -15.78 -4.26
N PRO A 142 4.77 -15.64 -5.58
CA PRO A 142 6.07 -15.86 -6.22
C PRO A 142 6.94 -14.62 -6.37
N PHE A 143 6.39 -13.40 -6.25
CA PHE A 143 7.08 -12.15 -6.58
C PHE A 143 7.49 -11.31 -5.37
N GLY A 144 7.31 -11.79 -4.14
CA GLY A 144 7.59 -11.02 -2.93
C GLY A 144 8.88 -10.20 -3.00
N TYR A 145 8.80 -8.91 -3.24
CA TYR A 145 9.95 -8.01 -3.39
C TYR A 145 10.91 -8.11 -2.19
N ALA A 146 10.35 -8.20 -0.97
CA ALA A 146 11.14 -8.38 0.24
C ALA A 146 11.98 -9.66 0.23
N LEU A 147 11.52 -10.71 -0.46
CA LEU A 147 12.22 -12.00 -0.54
C LEU A 147 13.44 -11.93 -1.43
N PHE A 148 13.39 -11.15 -2.51
CA PHE A 148 14.53 -10.94 -3.38
C PHE A 148 15.63 -10.14 -2.68
N TYR A 149 15.26 -9.12 -1.89
CA TYR A 149 16.23 -8.40 -1.06
C TYR A 149 16.88 -9.31 -0.03
N LEU A 150 16.09 -10.14 0.66
CA LEU A 150 16.60 -11.09 1.64
C LEU A 150 17.55 -12.10 0.98
N LYS A 151 17.19 -12.62 -0.20
CA LYS A 151 18.06 -13.52 -0.96
C LYS A 151 19.36 -12.84 -1.39
N GLY A 152 19.32 -11.57 -1.78
CA GLY A 152 20.50 -10.78 -2.12
C GLY A 152 21.47 -10.62 -0.95
N ILE A 153 20.96 -10.35 0.24
CA ILE A 153 21.76 -10.17 1.46
C ILE A 153 22.35 -11.50 1.95
N THR A 154 21.62 -12.61 1.82
CA THR A 154 22.10 -13.93 2.25
C THR A 154 23.17 -14.55 1.33
N ALA A 155 23.51 -13.88 0.23
CA ALA A 155 24.61 -14.24 -0.67
C ALA A 155 24.69 -15.74 -1.05
N GLY A 156 23.53 -16.39 -1.19
CA GLY A 156 23.46 -17.82 -1.55
C GLY A 156 23.66 -18.81 -0.41
N GLN A 157 23.87 -18.34 0.84
CA GLN A 157 24.01 -19.21 2.01
C GLN A 157 22.68 -19.90 2.39
N VAL A 158 21.56 -19.32 2.02
CA VAL A 158 20.20 -19.84 2.31
C VAL A 158 19.46 -20.14 1.03
N SER A 159 18.85 -21.33 0.94
CA SER A 159 18.04 -21.71 -0.22
C SER A 159 16.75 -20.86 -0.26
N ILE A 160 16.27 -20.58 -1.48
CA ILE A 160 15.02 -19.81 -1.67
C ILE A 160 13.80 -20.51 -1.05
N GLY A 161 13.81 -21.87 -1.06
CA GLY A 161 12.78 -22.68 -0.43
C GLY A 161 12.74 -22.52 1.08
N THR A 162 13.91 -22.38 1.72
CA THR A 162 14.02 -22.09 3.16
C THR A 162 13.45 -20.71 3.49
N ILE A 163 13.77 -19.70 2.67
CA ILE A 163 13.22 -18.33 2.82
C ILE A 163 11.70 -18.37 2.72
N TYR A 164 11.14 -19.01 1.70
CA TYR A 164 9.69 -19.11 1.52
C TYR A 164 8.98 -19.81 2.69
N ARG A 165 9.59 -20.89 3.21
CA ARG A 165 9.02 -21.62 4.35
C ARG A 165 9.05 -20.79 5.64
N SER A 166 10.11 -20.01 5.83
CA SER A 166 10.27 -19.16 7.03
C SER A 166 9.27 -18.00 7.06
N ILE A 167 8.74 -17.58 5.91
CA ILE A 167 7.84 -16.43 5.80
C ILE A 167 6.38 -16.82 6.03
N LEU A 168 5.98 -18.07 5.81
CA LEU A 168 4.61 -18.52 5.98
C LEU A 168 3.97 -18.13 7.33
N PRO A 169 4.65 -18.27 8.48
CA PRO A 169 4.11 -17.83 9.77
C PRO A 169 3.83 -16.31 9.81
N PHE A 170 4.70 -15.51 9.20
CA PHE A 170 4.53 -14.05 9.17
C PHE A 170 3.38 -13.62 8.26
N VAL A 171 3.22 -14.27 7.11
CA VAL A 171 2.04 -14.08 6.24
C VAL A 171 0.77 -14.45 6.99
N GLY A 172 0.78 -15.57 7.73
CA GLY A 172 -0.34 -15.98 8.57
C GLY A 172 -0.70 -14.94 9.64
N LEU A 173 0.30 -14.36 10.32
CA LEU A 173 0.10 -13.29 11.29
C LEU A 173 -0.46 -12.02 10.66
N GLN A 174 0.01 -11.63 9.47
CA GLN A 174 -0.50 -10.47 8.74
C GLN A 174 -1.93 -10.67 8.29
N LEU A 175 -2.28 -11.85 7.77
CA LEU A 175 -3.66 -12.18 7.42
C LEU A 175 -4.57 -12.18 8.64
N ALA A 176 -4.13 -12.72 9.78
CA ALA A 176 -4.87 -12.63 11.03
C ALA A 176 -5.07 -11.18 11.46
N GLY A 177 -4.03 -10.34 11.38
CA GLY A 177 -4.12 -8.90 11.63
C GLY A 177 -5.10 -8.19 10.69
N LEU A 178 -5.07 -8.52 9.40
CA LEU A 178 -5.99 -7.99 8.40
C LEU A 178 -7.45 -8.34 8.75
N ILE A 179 -7.71 -9.59 9.08
CA ILE A 179 -9.06 -10.06 9.48
C ILE A 179 -9.50 -9.35 10.75
N LEU A 180 -8.62 -9.20 11.75
CA LEU A 180 -8.94 -8.48 12.98
C LEU A 180 -9.29 -7.00 12.71
N CYS A 181 -8.51 -6.30 11.89
CA CYS A 181 -8.79 -4.92 11.52
C CYS A 181 -10.07 -4.80 10.68
N MET A 182 -10.41 -5.81 9.88
CA MET A 182 -11.66 -5.85 9.12
C MET A 182 -12.87 -6.03 10.03
N LEU A 183 -12.78 -6.92 11.02
CA LEU A 183 -13.87 -7.20 11.95
C LEU A 183 -14.03 -6.16 13.06
N PHE A 184 -12.92 -5.54 13.46
CA PHE A 184 -12.87 -4.56 14.56
C PHE A 184 -12.25 -3.24 14.10
N PRO A 185 -12.99 -2.39 13.38
CA PRO A 185 -12.50 -1.09 12.90
C PRO A 185 -11.97 -0.18 14.00
N ALA A 186 -12.47 -0.33 15.22
CA ALA A 186 -12.02 0.43 16.38
C ALA A 186 -10.52 0.28 16.66
N LEU A 187 -9.91 -0.87 16.33
CA LEU A 187 -8.46 -1.07 16.45
C LEU A 187 -7.64 -0.09 15.60
N VAL A 188 -8.20 0.26 14.45
CA VAL A 188 -7.57 1.12 13.44
C VAL A 188 -7.93 2.58 13.68
N LEU A 189 -9.18 2.85 14.06
CA LEU A 189 -9.74 4.21 14.15
C LEU A 189 -9.59 4.85 15.53
N TRP A 190 -9.18 4.09 16.53
CA TRP A 190 -9.00 4.59 17.89
C TRP A 190 -7.99 5.75 17.95
N LEU A 191 -6.81 5.57 17.35
CA LEU A 191 -5.76 6.58 17.39
C LEU A 191 -6.09 7.81 16.53
N PRO A 192 -6.54 7.68 15.26
CA PRO A 192 -7.03 8.81 14.48
C PRO A 192 -8.19 9.56 15.14
N GLY A 193 -9.07 8.87 15.84
CA GLY A 193 -10.19 9.48 16.55
C GLY A 193 -9.79 10.31 17.78
N LEU A 194 -8.55 10.21 18.25
CA LEU A 194 -7.99 11.06 19.32
C LEU A 194 -7.31 12.32 18.78
N MET A 195 -7.10 12.40 17.47
CA MET A 195 -6.49 13.57 16.84
C MET A 195 -7.57 14.61 16.55
N PRO A 196 -7.35 15.88 16.92
CA PRO A 196 -8.29 16.98 16.67
C PRO A 196 -8.43 17.27 15.17
#